data_51dbefd7a635376a2b59db6e65340dd1
#
_entry.id   51dbefd7a635376a2b59db6e65340dd1
#
_cell.length_a   1.000
_cell.length_b   1.000
_cell.length_c   1.000
_cell.angle_alpha   90.00
_cell.angle_beta   90.00
_cell.angle_gamma   90.00
#
_symmetry.space_group_name_H-M   'P 1'
#
loop_
_entity.id
_entity.type
_entity.pdbx_description
1 polymer ?
#
loop_
_entity_poly.entity_id
_entity_poly.type
_entity_poly.pdbx_seq_one_letter_code
_entity_poly.pdbx_strand_id
1 'polypeptide(L)'
;MHNLFFLTCASLLFIPGPTNILIFNSGYSNGFNKAPSLMLSEWSGYIISITLWSIAAGLFFSSYGWVDIITKIACSLYLFVLSIKLWFSGHIENAKKVIINSKTIFYTTFLNPKSFIFATIIFPVKITDDLFLYSEILIRFTMVLFTASAFWLCSGNFIKNETDGHSVKIAIRYFSVLTLISFS
;
A
#
# COMPACT_ATOMS: atom_id res chain seq x y z
N MET A 1 -10.79 -19.12 9.65
CA MET A 1 -9.81 -18.02 9.77
C MET A 1 -9.16 -17.62 8.43
N HIS A 2 -8.82 -18.55 7.54
CA HIS A 2 -8.14 -18.23 6.27
C HIS A 2 -8.91 -17.26 5.37
N ASN A 3 -10.21 -17.41 5.21
CA ASN A 3 -11.03 -16.55 4.35
C ASN A 3 -11.09 -15.10 4.84
N LEU A 4 -11.11 -14.89 6.15
CA LEU A 4 -11.11 -13.54 6.73
C LEU A 4 -9.77 -12.83 6.48
N PHE A 5 -8.64 -13.52 6.62
CA PHE A 5 -7.32 -12.97 6.31
C PHE A 5 -7.22 -12.51 4.85
N PHE A 6 -7.65 -13.36 3.90
CA PHE A 6 -7.64 -12.99 2.48
C PHE A 6 -8.52 -11.77 2.19
N LEU A 7 -9.73 -11.75 2.76
CA LEU A 7 -10.66 -10.64 2.55
C LEU A 7 -10.09 -9.32 3.11
N THR A 8 -9.51 -9.37 4.32
CA THR A 8 -8.91 -8.18 4.95
C THR A 8 -7.67 -7.70 4.20
N CYS A 9 -6.79 -8.60 3.76
CA CYS A 9 -5.65 -8.23 2.93
C CYS A 9 -6.10 -7.63 1.59
N ALA A 10 -7.06 -8.26 0.93
CA ALA A 10 -7.59 -7.76 -0.33
C ALA A 10 -8.22 -6.37 -0.15
N SER A 11 -9.10 -6.18 0.83
CA SER A 11 -9.74 -4.88 1.07
C SER A 11 -8.71 -3.77 1.23
N LEU A 12 -7.66 -3.97 2.05
CA LEU A 12 -6.60 -2.98 2.24
C LEU A 12 -5.73 -2.74 1.00
N LEU A 13 -5.38 -3.80 0.26
CA LEU A 13 -4.53 -3.67 -0.93
C LEU A 13 -5.27 -3.04 -2.10
N PHE A 14 -6.57 -3.29 -2.24
CA PHE A 14 -7.40 -2.64 -3.27
C PHE A 14 -7.79 -1.20 -2.91
N ILE A 15 -7.71 -0.78 -1.66
CA ILE A 15 -7.87 0.62 -1.30
C ILE A 15 -6.76 1.46 -1.96
N PRO A 16 -7.12 2.51 -2.72
CA PRO A 16 -6.12 3.36 -3.34
C PRO A 16 -5.24 4.04 -2.28
N GLY A 17 -3.93 3.86 -2.43
CA GLY A 17 -2.91 4.46 -1.58
C GLY A 17 -1.78 5.00 -2.44
N PRO A 18 -0.73 5.60 -1.85
CA PRO A 18 0.33 6.25 -2.61
C PRO A 18 1.01 5.30 -3.61
N THR A 19 1.28 4.06 -3.24
CA THR A 19 1.89 3.06 -4.13
C THR A 19 0.93 2.67 -5.27
N ASN A 20 -0.34 2.41 -4.96
CA ASN A 20 -1.33 2.02 -5.94
C ASN A 20 -1.56 3.11 -7.00
N ILE A 21 -1.56 4.38 -6.57
CA ILE A 21 -1.67 5.54 -7.47
C ILE A 21 -0.45 5.63 -8.41
N LEU A 22 0.76 5.36 -7.90
CA LEU A 22 1.96 5.34 -8.74
C LEU A 22 1.92 4.19 -9.76
N ILE A 23 1.49 3.00 -9.35
CA ILE A 23 1.33 1.84 -10.25
C ILE A 23 0.27 2.12 -11.32
N PHE A 24 -0.89 2.67 -10.92
CA PHE A 24 -1.92 3.10 -11.84
C PHE A 24 -1.37 4.13 -12.86
N ASN A 25 -0.69 5.18 -12.39
CA ASN A 25 -0.10 6.20 -13.26
C ASN A 25 0.99 5.62 -14.18
N SER A 26 1.70 4.58 -13.76
CA SER A 26 2.64 3.87 -14.64
C SER A 26 1.90 3.07 -15.72
N GLY A 27 0.81 2.39 -15.37
CA GLY A 27 -0.07 1.74 -16.35
C GLY A 27 -0.58 2.73 -17.39
N TYR A 28 -1.04 3.90 -16.94
CA TYR A 28 -1.51 4.97 -17.81
C TYR A 28 -0.42 5.53 -18.72
N SER A 29 0.79 5.77 -18.24
CA SER A 29 1.86 6.42 -19.01
C SER A 29 2.71 5.45 -19.83
N ASN A 30 3.07 4.31 -19.26
CA ASN A 30 4.03 3.35 -19.82
C ASN A 30 3.37 2.03 -20.28
N GLY A 31 2.09 1.81 -19.99
CA GLY A 31 1.44 0.52 -20.20
C GLY A 31 2.12 -0.59 -19.37
N PHE A 32 2.31 -1.76 -19.97
CA PHE A 32 2.88 -2.93 -19.29
C PHE A 32 4.41 -3.02 -19.32
N ASN A 33 5.11 -2.12 -20.03
CA ASN A 33 6.56 -2.24 -20.27
C ASN A 33 7.40 -2.26 -18.98
N LYS A 34 6.95 -1.58 -17.93
CA LYS A 34 7.65 -1.53 -16.64
C LYS A 34 6.99 -2.40 -15.56
N ALA A 35 5.91 -3.10 -15.88
CA ALA A 35 5.11 -3.84 -14.90
C ALA A 35 5.95 -4.78 -14.01
N PRO A 36 6.79 -5.69 -14.54
CA PRO A 36 7.52 -6.63 -13.70
C PRO A 36 8.43 -5.94 -12.70
N SER A 37 9.17 -4.92 -13.14
CA SER A 37 10.13 -4.23 -12.27
C SER A 37 9.43 -3.40 -11.17
N LEU A 38 8.28 -2.82 -11.46
CA LEU A 38 7.50 -2.05 -10.48
C LEU A 38 6.82 -2.98 -9.47
N MET A 39 6.22 -4.07 -9.92
CA MET A 39 5.58 -5.06 -9.05
C MET A 39 6.60 -5.74 -8.12
N LEU A 40 7.80 -6.07 -8.62
CA LEU A 40 8.88 -6.60 -7.79
C LEU A 40 9.39 -5.57 -6.78
N SER A 41 9.45 -4.31 -7.15
CA SER A 41 9.85 -3.23 -6.24
C SER A 41 8.80 -2.97 -5.15
N GLU A 42 7.53 -3.04 -5.50
CA GLU A 42 6.44 -2.98 -4.54
C GLU A 42 6.48 -4.17 -3.57
N TRP A 43 6.58 -5.38 -4.11
CA TRP A 43 6.68 -6.60 -3.33
C TRP A 43 7.85 -6.55 -2.34
N SER A 44 9.05 -6.22 -2.80
CA SER A 44 10.23 -6.12 -1.93
C SER A 44 10.07 -5.03 -0.87
N GLY A 45 9.48 -3.90 -1.20
CA GLY A 45 9.17 -2.83 -0.26
C GLY A 45 8.22 -3.29 0.85
N TYR A 46 7.13 -3.98 0.50
CA TYR A 46 6.21 -4.54 1.49
C TYR A 46 6.86 -5.62 2.34
N ILE A 47 7.52 -6.62 1.74
CA ILE A 47 8.12 -7.73 2.49
C ILE A 47 9.12 -7.22 3.52
N ILE A 48 10.04 -6.35 3.12
CA ILE A 48 11.05 -5.79 4.03
C ILE A 48 10.38 -4.95 5.13
N SER A 49 9.45 -4.08 4.77
CA SER A 49 8.77 -3.21 5.74
C SER A 49 7.93 -3.99 6.74
N ILE A 50 7.10 -4.94 6.27
CA ILE A 50 6.27 -5.78 7.14
C ILE A 50 7.15 -6.62 8.07
N THR A 51 8.23 -7.20 7.57
CA THR A 51 9.15 -8.00 8.38
C THR A 51 9.83 -7.16 9.46
N LEU A 52 10.32 -5.96 9.13
CA LEU A 52 10.92 -5.05 10.11
C LEU A 52 9.91 -4.63 11.18
N TRP A 53 8.69 -4.28 10.79
CA TRP A 53 7.63 -3.94 11.75
C TRP A 53 7.20 -5.14 12.59
N SER A 54 7.16 -6.35 12.02
CA SER A 54 6.85 -7.58 12.76
C SER A 54 7.91 -7.88 13.82
N ILE A 55 9.20 -7.71 13.50
CA ILE A 55 10.30 -7.84 14.46
C ILE A 55 10.16 -6.77 15.56
N ALA A 56 9.98 -5.52 15.19
CA ALA A 56 9.81 -4.44 16.14
C ALA A 56 8.61 -4.67 17.06
N ALA A 57 7.48 -5.12 16.51
CA ALA A 57 6.29 -5.46 17.28
C ALA A 57 6.54 -6.63 18.25
N GLY A 58 7.28 -7.66 17.84
CA GLY A 58 7.63 -8.79 18.69
C GLY A 58 8.52 -8.39 19.87
N LEU A 59 9.50 -7.52 19.63
CA LEU A 59 10.47 -7.11 20.64
C LEU A 59 9.95 -6.04 21.60
N PHE A 60 9.20 -5.05 21.10
CA PHE A 60 8.83 -3.86 21.86
C PHE A 60 7.41 -3.93 22.42
N PHE A 61 6.42 -4.45 21.67
CA PHE A 61 5.03 -4.44 22.11
C PHE A 61 4.75 -5.47 23.22
N SER A 62 5.51 -6.57 23.24
CA SER A 62 5.45 -7.54 24.34
C SER A 62 5.99 -6.98 25.65
N SER A 63 6.94 -6.04 25.59
CA SER A 63 7.60 -5.45 26.75
C SER A 63 6.93 -4.18 27.26
N TYR A 64 6.32 -3.41 26.35
CA TYR A 64 5.76 -2.08 26.65
C TYR A 64 4.40 -1.89 25.97
N GLY A 65 3.30 -2.26 26.65
CA GLY A 65 1.94 -2.17 26.08
C GLY A 65 1.52 -0.77 25.61
N TRP A 66 2.08 0.30 26.16
CA TRP A 66 1.83 1.67 25.73
C TRP A 66 2.42 1.97 24.33
N VAL A 67 3.48 1.27 23.91
CA VAL A 67 4.11 1.45 22.59
C VAL A 67 3.13 1.06 21.47
N ASP A 68 2.38 -0.03 21.63
CA ASP A 68 1.34 -0.44 20.68
C ASP A 68 0.28 0.66 20.49
N ILE A 69 -0.19 1.26 21.59
CA ILE A 69 -1.19 2.33 21.56
C ILE A 69 -0.66 3.57 20.83
N ILE A 70 0.55 4.02 21.20
CA ILE A 70 1.17 5.21 20.55
C ILE A 70 1.38 4.97 19.07
N THR A 71 1.82 3.77 18.68
CA THR A 71 2.09 3.46 17.28
C THR A 71 0.80 3.43 16.46
N LYS A 72 -0.29 2.89 17.00
CA LYS A 72 -1.62 2.93 16.36
C LYS A 72 -2.11 4.37 16.17
N ILE A 73 -1.98 5.21 17.20
CA ILE A 73 -2.34 6.64 17.13
C ILE A 73 -1.48 7.36 16.07
N ALA A 74 -0.17 7.12 16.05
CA ALA A 74 0.73 7.73 15.07
C ALA A 74 0.39 7.34 13.62
N CYS A 75 0.05 6.07 13.39
CA CYS A 75 -0.39 5.60 12.08
C CYS A 75 -1.72 6.22 11.66
N SER A 76 -2.70 6.28 12.56
CA SER A 76 -3.99 6.94 12.31
C SER A 76 -3.79 8.41 11.96
N LEU A 77 -2.99 9.13 12.74
CA LEU A 77 -2.66 10.53 12.48
C LEU A 77 -1.94 10.72 11.13
N TYR A 78 -1.01 9.82 10.79
CA TYR A 78 -0.33 9.86 9.51
C TYR A 78 -1.30 9.66 8.33
N LEU A 79 -2.21 8.69 8.41
CA LEU A 79 -3.24 8.46 7.40
C LEU A 79 -4.17 9.67 7.24
N PHE A 80 -4.55 10.29 8.36
CA PHE A 80 -5.33 11.52 8.36
C PHE A 80 -4.60 12.68 7.67
N VAL A 81 -3.33 12.92 8.01
CA VAL A 81 -2.51 13.96 7.36
C VAL A 81 -2.33 13.66 5.86
N LEU A 82 -2.16 12.40 5.49
CA LEU A 82 -2.04 12.00 4.09
C LEU A 82 -3.35 12.25 3.33
N SER A 83 -4.49 11.97 3.93
CA SER A 83 -5.81 12.24 3.34
C SER A 83 -6.02 13.75 3.09
N ILE A 84 -5.64 14.58 4.05
CA ILE A 84 -5.67 16.04 3.92
C ILE A 84 -4.77 16.51 2.77
N LYS A 85 -3.53 16.02 2.71
CA LYS A 85 -2.61 16.35 1.60
C LYS A 85 -3.18 15.98 0.25
N LEU A 86 -3.78 14.79 0.11
CA LEU A 86 -4.42 14.37 -1.13
C LEU A 86 -5.65 15.22 -1.47
N TRP A 87 -6.42 15.62 -0.46
CA TRP A 87 -7.58 16.51 -0.64
C TRP A 87 -7.17 17.87 -1.23
N PHE A 88 -6.16 18.51 -0.64
CA PHE A 88 -5.69 19.83 -1.08
C PHE A 88 -4.76 19.80 -2.30
N SER A 89 -4.22 18.65 -2.69
CA SER A 89 -3.36 18.51 -3.89
C SER A 89 -4.13 18.65 -5.22
N GLY A 90 -5.19 19.41 -5.25
CA GLY A 90 -6.10 19.62 -6.37
C GLY A 90 -5.51 20.25 -7.63
N HIS A 91 -4.27 20.73 -7.57
CA HIS A 91 -3.58 21.40 -8.67
C HIS A 91 -2.32 20.65 -9.07
N ILE A 92 -2.44 19.35 -9.39
CA ILE A 92 -1.32 18.60 -9.97
C ILE A 92 -1.21 18.85 -11.49
N GLU A 93 -1.58 20.02 -11.95
CA GLU A 93 -1.23 20.42 -13.33
C GLU A 93 0.26 20.72 -13.49
N ASN A 94 0.98 20.98 -12.39
CA ASN A 94 2.41 21.25 -12.36
C ASN A 94 3.23 20.27 -11.51
N ALA A 95 2.69 19.09 -11.16
CA ALA A 95 3.56 18.06 -10.64
C ALA A 95 4.58 17.72 -11.72
N LYS A 96 5.82 18.21 -11.56
CA LYS A 96 7.00 17.72 -12.27
C LYS A 96 6.78 16.24 -12.50
N LYS A 97 6.80 15.78 -13.76
CA LYS A 97 6.62 14.37 -14.15
C LYS A 97 7.37 13.52 -13.14
N VAL A 98 6.65 12.97 -12.16
CA VAL A 98 7.28 12.08 -11.18
C VAL A 98 7.78 10.91 -12.00
N ILE A 99 9.10 10.79 -12.06
CA ILE A 99 9.72 9.69 -12.79
C ILE A 99 9.37 8.42 -12.01
N ILE A 100 8.34 7.72 -12.48
CA ILE A 100 7.91 6.46 -11.88
C ILE A 100 8.92 5.40 -12.28
N ASN A 101 9.79 5.08 -11.34
CA ASN A 101 10.80 4.03 -11.46
C ASN A 101 10.70 3.07 -10.26
N SER A 102 11.44 1.97 -10.34
CA SER A 102 11.49 0.94 -9.30
C SER A 102 11.88 1.51 -7.93
N LYS A 103 12.83 2.45 -7.87
CA LYS A 103 13.24 3.08 -6.62
C LYS A 103 12.11 3.88 -5.98
N THR A 104 11.38 4.66 -6.77
CA THR A 104 10.23 5.44 -6.28
C THR A 104 9.16 4.52 -5.69
N ILE A 105 8.81 3.44 -6.40
CA ILE A 105 7.84 2.47 -5.91
C ILE A 105 8.33 1.81 -4.62
N PHE A 106 9.59 1.34 -4.59
CA PHE A 106 10.17 0.71 -3.41
C PHE A 106 10.07 1.60 -2.17
N TYR A 107 10.60 2.83 -2.23
CA TYR A 107 10.58 3.74 -1.08
C TYR A 107 9.18 4.16 -0.67
N THR A 108 8.28 4.40 -1.62
CA THR A 108 6.89 4.74 -1.33
C THR A 108 6.18 3.58 -0.63
N THR A 109 6.47 2.34 -1.02
CA THR A 109 5.91 1.14 -0.40
C THR A 109 6.55 0.85 0.95
N PHE A 110 7.86 0.96 1.04
CA PHE A 110 8.60 0.74 2.29
C PHE A 110 8.14 1.67 3.41
N LEU A 111 7.90 2.95 3.09
CA LEU A 111 7.41 3.97 4.02
C LEU A 111 5.86 4.01 4.11
N ASN A 112 5.18 3.06 3.48
CA ASN A 112 3.72 3.04 3.47
C ASN A 112 3.18 2.57 4.83
N PRO A 113 2.29 3.34 5.49
CA PRO A 113 1.71 2.93 6.77
C PRO A 113 0.89 1.64 6.68
N LYS A 114 0.43 1.24 5.48
CA LYS A 114 -0.22 -0.08 5.29
C LYS A 114 0.69 -1.23 5.72
N SER A 115 2.01 -1.12 5.50
CA SER A 115 2.97 -2.15 5.92
C SER A 115 2.96 -2.36 7.43
N PHE A 116 2.83 -1.27 8.18
CA PHE A 116 2.69 -1.33 9.64
C PHE A 116 1.37 -2.01 10.05
N ILE A 117 0.25 -1.63 9.43
CA ILE A 117 -1.07 -2.23 9.69
C ILE A 117 -1.04 -3.73 9.40
N PHE A 118 -0.42 -4.15 8.29
CA PHE A 118 -0.25 -5.57 7.99
C PHE A 118 0.53 -6.30 9.08
N ALA A 119 1.67 -5.75 9.51
CA ALA A 119 2.55 -6.39 10.47
C ALA A 119 1.96 -6.49 11.89
N THR A 120 1.13 -5.51 12.31
CA THR A 120 0.71 -5.39 13.70
C THR A 120 -0.75 -5.78 13.94
N ILE A 121 -1.60 -5.66 12.93
CA ILE A 121 -3.05 -5.84 13.08
C ILE A 121 -3.55 -7.04 12.28
N ILE A 122 -3.07 -7.23 11.04
CA ILE A 122 -3.64 -8.21 10.12
C ILE A 122 -2.93 -9.55 10.19
N PHE A 123 -1.61 -9.55 10.32
CA PHE A 123 -0.85 -10.80 10.43
C PHE A 123 -1.09 -11.40 11.82
N PRO A 124 -1.67 -12.63 11.90
CA PRO A 124 -2.01 -13.26 13.17
C PRO A 124 -0.78 -13.74 13.95
N VAL A 125 0.37 -13.82 13.31
CA VAL A 125 1.63 -14.35 13.88
C VAL A 125 2.76 -13.41 13.50
N LYS A 126 3.63 -13.12 14.49
CA LYS A 126 4.86 -12.37 14.27
C LYS A 126 5.99 -13.32 13.89
N ILE A 127 6.98 -12.82 13.18
CA ILE A 127 8.17 -13.60 12.81
C ILE A 127 8.92 -14.14 14.04
N THR A 128 8.84 -13.45 15.18
CA THR A 128 9.45 -13.83 16.44
C THR A 128 8.77 -15.02 17.12
N ASP A 129 7.52 -15.29 16.79
CA ASP A 129 6.71 -16.31 17.42
C ASP A 129 6.82 -17.65 16.68
N ASP A 130 6.62 -17.63 15.35
CA ASP A 130 6.73 -18.80 14.49
C ASP A 130 7.14 -18.38 13.07
N LEU A 131 8.39 -18.67 12.71
CA LEU A 131 8.95 -18.30 11.40
C LEU A 131 8.27 -19.06 10.25
N PHE A 132 7.91 -20.34 10.46
CA PHE A 132 7.31 -21.14 9.41
C PHE A 132 5.90 -20.62 9.06
N LEU A 133 5.06 -20.45 10.06
CA LEU A 133 3.70 -19.92 9.89
C LEU A 133 3.73 -18.48 9.36
N TYR A 134 4.67 -17.66 9.80
CA TYR A 134 4.86 -16.31 9.28
C TYR A 134 5.20 -16.32 7.78
N SER A 135 6.09 -17.22 7.35
CA SER A 135 6.44 -17.35 5.92
C SER A 135 5.27 -17.79 5.06
N GLU A 136 4.42 -18.68 5.55
CA GLU A 136 3.19 -19.11 4.88
C GLU A 136 2.22 -17.93 4.69
N ILE A 137 2.07 -17.10 5.72
CA ILE A 137 1.23 -15.88 5.65
C ILE A 137 1.80 -14.90 4.62
N LEU A 138 3.13 -14.70 4.58
CA LEU A 138 3.77 -13.85 3.57
C LEU A 138 3.55 -14.35 2.14
N ILE A 139 3.58 -15.65 1.91
CA ILE A 139 3.29 -16.23 0.59
C ILE A 139 1.85 -15.92 0.19
N ARG A 140 0.90 -16.13 1.08
CA ARG A 140 -0.51 -15.80 0.84
C ARG A 140 -0.72 -14.30 0.58
N PHE A 141 -0.10 -13.45 1.37
CA PHE A 141 -0.09 -12.00 1.16
C PHE A 141 0.46 -11.63 -0.22
N THR A 142 1.56 -12.26 -0.64
CA THR A 142 2.19 -12.05 -1.95
C THR A 142 1.23 -12.32 -3.10
N MET A 143 0.44 -13.38 -3.03
CA MET A 143 -0.57 -13.69 -4.06
C MET A 143 -1.61 -12.57 -4.19
N VAL A 144 -2.12 -12.08 -3.05
CA VAL A 144 -3.12 -10.99 -3.05
C VAL A 144 -2.48 -9.68 -3.53
N LEU A 145 -1.22 -9.41 -3.14
CA LEU A 145 -0.50 -8.22 -3.55
C LEU A 145 -0.34 -8.16 -5.08
N PHE A 146 0.13 -9.24 -5.71
CA PHE A 146 0.30 -9.26 -7.16
C PHE A 146 -1.02 -9.12 -7.91
N THR A 147 -2.11 -9.67 -7.40
CA THR A 147 -3.44 -9.47 -8.00
C THR A 147 -3.91 -8.02 -7.90
N ALA A 148 -3.71 -7.38 -6.75
CA ALA A 148 -4.06 -5.97 -6.55
C ALA A 148 -3.19 -5.05 -7.42
N SER A 149 -1.88 -5.29 -7.49
CA SER A 149 -0.95 -4.52 -8.32
C SER A 149 -1.29 -4.64 -9.82
N ALA A 150 -1.59 -5.87 -10.28
CA ALA A 150 -2.04 -6.10 -11.65
C ALA A 150 -3.35 -5.35 -11.95
N PHE A 151 -4.31 -5.37 -11.03
CA PHE A 151 -5.56 -4.62 -11.16
C PHE A 151 -5.31 -3.11 -11.35
N TRP A 152 -4.49 -2.49 -10.49
CA TRP A 152 -4.19 -1.06 -10.58
C TRP A 152 -3.44 -0.69 -11.86
N LEU A 153 -2.51 -1.54 -12.28
CA LEU A 153 -1.76 -1.36 -13.52
C LEU A 153 -2.67 -1.47 -14.76
N CYS A 154 -3.51 -2.52 -14.81
CA CYS A 154 -4.48 -2.74 -15.89
C CYS A 154 -5.48 -1.58 -15.96
N SER A 155 -6.01 -1.14 -14.82
CA SER A 155 -6.93 -0.01 -14.74
C SER A 155 -6.32 1.27 -15.32
N GLY A 156 -5.03 1.53 -15.00
CA GLY A 156 -4.31 2.67 -15.58
C GLY A 156 -4.14 2.55 -17.09
N ASN A 157 -3.77 1.38 -17.58
CA ASN A 157 -3.58 1.15 -19.02
C ASN A 157 -4.91 1.18 -19.81
N PHE A 158 -5.99 0.66 -19.23
CA PHE A 158 -7.31 0.67 -19.86
C PHE A 158 -7.83 2.09 -20.08
N ILE A 159 -7.73 2.93 -19.05
CA ILE A 159 -8.19 4.31 -19.09
C ILE A 159 -7.40 5.18 -20.06
N LYS A 160 -6.12 4.86 -20.31
CA LYS A 160 -5.33 5.52 -21.34
C LYS A 160 -6.00 5.47 -22.72
N ASN A 161 -6.69 4.40 -23.01
CA ASN A 161 -7.23 4.13 -24.33
C ASN A 161 -8.66 4.69 -24.54
N GLU A 162 -9.36 5.08 -23.47
CA GLU A 162 -10.80 5.33 -23.57
C GLU A 162 -11.27 6.77 -23.33
N THR A 163 -10.55 7.63 -22.57
CA THR A 163 -11.13 8.93 -22.19
C THR A 163 -10.13 10.03 -21.82
N ASP A 164 -10.65 11.26 -21.74
CA ASP A 164 -10.02 12.40 -21.07
C ASP A 164 -9.59 12.00 -19.64
N GLY A 165 -8.33 11.67 -19.51
CA GLY A 165 -7.75 11.17 -18.25
C GLY A 165 -7.86 12.12 -17.04
N HIS A 166 -8.41 13.31 -17.24
CA HIS A 166 -8.64 14.31 -16.20
C HIS A 166 -9.76 13.88 -15.23
N SER A 167 -10.92 13.52 -15.74
CA SER A 167 -12.10 13.13 -14.92
C SER A 167 -11.82 11.88 -14.08
N VAL A 168 -11.08 10.92 -14.64
CA VAL A 168 -10.74 9.68 -13.94
C VAL A 168 -9.70 9.91 -12.83
N LYS A 169 -8.71 10.77 -13.07
CA LYS A 169 -7.74 11.15 -12.03
C LYS A 169 -8.44 11.83 -10.85
N ILE A 170 -9.44 12.67 -11.12
CA ILE A 170 -10.26 13.31 -10.09
C ILE A 170 -11.04 12.25 -9.31
N ALA A 171 -11.72 11.33 -9.97
CA ALA A 171 -12.50 10.28 -9.31
C ALA A 171 -11.62 9.38 -8.42
N ILE A 172 -10.47 8.94 -8.91
CA ILE A 172 -9.52 8.14 -8.12
C ILE A 172 -9.02 8.91 -6.90
N ARG A 173 -8.75 10.21 -7.02
CA ARG A 173 -8.34 11.06 -5.92
C ARG A 173 -9.40 11.14 -4.82
N TYR A 174 -10.65 11.47 -5.16
CA TYR A 174 -11.73 11.53 -4.18
C TYR A 174 -11.96 10.19 -3.50
N PHE A 175 -11.95 9.11 -4.25
CA PHE A 175 -12.06 7.76 -3.68
C PHE A 175 -10.91 7.44 -2.73
N SER A 176 -9.66 7.81 -3.08
CA SER A 176 -8.47 7.62 -2.23
C SER A 176 -8.58 8.39 -0.91
N VAL A 177 -9.03 9.64 -0.98
CA VAL A 177 -9.21 10.48 0.22
C VAL A 177 -10.27 9.91 1.14
N LEU A 178 -11.44 9.54 0.60
CA LEU A 178 -12.53 8.97 1.39
C LEU A 178 -12.11 7.67 2.08
N THR A 179 -11.39 6.81 1.37
CA THR A 179 -10.91 5.55 1.95
C THR A 179 -9.85 5.78 3.02
N LEU A 180 -8.91 6.71 2.84
CA LEU A 180 -7.90 7.02 3.86
C LEU A 180 -8.53 7.63 5.13
N ILE A 181 -9.54 8.48 4.99
CA ILE A 181 -10.28 9.03 6.13
C ILE A 181 -11.03 7.92 6.88
N SER A 182 -11.60 6.93 6.18
CA SER A 182 -12.32 5.84 6.83
C SER A 182 -11.43 4.90 7.66
N PHE A 183 -10.10 4.95 7.45
CA PHE A 183 -9.09 4.16 8.18
C PHE A 183 -8.30 4.98 9.22
N SER A 184 -8.50 6.29 9.30
CA SER A 184 -7.87 7.15 10.31
C SER A 184 -8.70 7.21 11.60
#